data_41481aaaf27ef20ab0b49cab27810e8f
#
_entry.id   41481aaaf27ef20ab0b49cab27810e8f
#
_cell.length_a   1.000
_cell.length_b   1.000
_cell.length_c   1.000
_cell.angle_alpha   90.00
_cell.angle_beta   90.00
_cell.angle_gamma   90.00
#
_symmetry.space_group_name_H-M   'P 1'
#
loop_
_entity.id
_entity.type
_entity.pdbx_description
1 polymer ?
#
loop_
_entity_poly.entity_id
_entity_poly.type
_entity_poly.pdbx_seq_one_letter_code
_entity_poly.pdbx_strand_id
1 'polypeptide(L)'
;ICTCLVGSEMCIRDRYCSGQIPLVPASMEMVSDDIDAQIKQVFDNLSAVAQAAGGSLANVVKLNIFLTDLTHFPKVNEIMAQYFTAPYPARAAIGVAELPKAALIEMDAVLEL
;
A
#
# COMPACT_ATOMS: atom_id res chain seq x y z
N ILE A 1 -2.39 -9.44 -8.37
CA ILE A 1 -1.23 -8.60 -8.61
C ILE A 1 -1.68 -7.20 -8.96
N CYS A 2 -1.02 -6.24 -8.40
CA CYS A 2 -1.28 -4.86 -8.70
C CYS A 2 -0.76 -4.50 -10.09
N THR A 3 -1.50 -3.66 -10.77
CA THR A 3 -1.06 -3.07 -12.02
C THR A 3 -0.63 -1.64 -11.75
N CYS A 4 0.57 -1.29 -12.15
CA CYS A 4 1.02 0.09 -12.12
C CYS A 4 0.62 0.76 -13.41
N LEU A 5 -0.08 1.88 -13.30
CA LEU A 5 -0.42 2.68 -14.45
C LEU A 5 0.80 3.54 -14.79
N VAL A 6 1.26 3.45 -16.03
CA VAL A 6 2.25 4.38 -16.52
C VAL A 6 1.52 5.68 -16.79
N GLY A 7 1.99 6.77 -16.21
CA GLY A 7 1.39 8.06 -16.43
C GLY A 7 1.52 8.50 -17.89
N SER A 8 0.97 9.67 -18.19
CA SER A 8 1.12 10.28 -19.50
C SER A 8 2.61 10.55 -19.77
N GLU A 9 2.91 11.07 -20.95
CA GLU A 9 4.30 11.39 -21.32
C GLU A 9 5.00 12.28 -20.30
N MET A 10 4.27 13.14 -19.60
CA MET A 10 4.84 14.00 -18.58
C MET A 10 5.20 13.25 -17.30
N CYS A 11 4.68 12.04 -17.13
CA CYS A 11 4.81 11.26 -15.90
C CYS A 11 5.53 9.93 -16.16
N ILE A 12 6.45 9.92 -17.10
CA ILE A 12 7.17 8.67 -17.42
C ILE A 12 7.98 8.13 -16.25
N ARG A 13 8.28 8.97 -15.26
CA ARG A 13 8.98 8.57 -14.03
C ARG A 13 8.03 8.16 -12.93
N ASP A 14 6.75 8.53 -13.05
CA ASP A 14 5.78 8.27 -12.02
C ASP A 14 5.03 6.98 -12.31
N ARG A 15 4.76 6.23 -11.26
CA ARG A 15 3.98 4.99 -11.32
C ARG A 15 2.87 5.08 -10.30
N TYR A 16 1.64 4.95 -10.75
CA TYR A 16 0.47 4.94 -9.90
C TYR A 16 0.06 3.50 -9.67
N CYS A 17 0.27 3.01 -8.46
CA CYS A 17 -0.13 1.66 -8.11
C CYS A 17 -1.58 1.64 -7.68
N SER A 18 -2.36 0.71 -8.23
CA SER A 18 -3.74 0.53 -7.81
C SER A 18 -3.80 0.08 -6.35
N GLY A 19 -4.97 0.29 -5.73
CA GLY A 19 -5.16 -0.04 -4.33
C GLY A 19 -4.89 -1.50 -4.03
N GLN A 20 -4.15 -1.75 -2.96
CA GLN A 20 -3.82 -3.08 -2.50
C GLN A 20 -4.60 -3.39 -1.23
N ILE A 21 -5.38 -4.47 -1.26
CA ILE A 21 -5.98 -5.08 -0.07
C ILE A 21 -5.09 -6.25 0.36
N PRO A 22 -5.22 -6.75 1.61
CA PRO A 22 -4.25 -7.71 2.14
C PRO A 22 -4.47 -9.13 1.65
N LEU A 23 -4.39 -9.33 0.34
CA LEU A 23 -4.50 -10.66 -0.28
C LEU A 23 -3.14 -11.33 -0.35
N VAL A 24 -3.12 -12.61 -0.04
CA VAL A 24 -1.93 -13.45 -0.25
C VAL A 24 -1.81 -13.70 -1.74
N PRO A 25 -0.70 -13.30 -2.41
CA PRO A 25 -0.62 -13.39 -3.87
C PRO A 25 -0.82 -14.79 -4.43
N ALA A 26 -0.33 -15.81 -3.74
CA ALA A 26 -0.41 -17.19 -4.22
C ALA A 26 -1.85 -17.72 -4.26
N SER A 27 -2.68 -17.33 -3.31
CA SER A 27 -4.05 -17.85 -3.18
C SER A 27 -5.11 -16.82 -3.56
N MET A 28 -4.74 -15.53 -3.58
CA MET A 28 -5.66 -14.41 -3.77
C MET A 28 -6.75 -14.37 -2.70
N GLU A 29 -6.45 -14.91 -1.54
CA GLU A 29 -7.33 -14.89 -0.38
C GLU A 29 -6.81 -13.90 0.66
N MET A 30 -7.73 -13.39 1.48
CA MET A 30 -7.40 -12.51 2.59
C MET A 30 -6.43 -13.22 3.53
N VAL A 31 -5.40 -12.49 3.99
CA VAL A 31 -4.36 -13.07 4.84
C VAL A 31 -4.94 -13.56 6.16
N SER A 32 -5.78 -12.75 6.80
CA SER A 32 -6.50 -13.10 8.04
C SER A 32 -7.38 -11.92 8.45
N ASP A 33 -8.07 -12.05 9.58
CA ASP A 33 -8.86 -10.96 10.15
C ASP A 33 -8.03 -10.06 11.08
N ASP A 34 -6.78 -10.41 11.33
CA ASP A 34 -5.90 -9.66 12.22
C ASP A 34 -5.37 -8.41 11.53
N ILE A 35 -5.55 -7.25 12.17
CA ILE A 35 -5.15 -5.97 11.57
C ILE A 35 -3.64 -5.90 11.33
N ASP A 36 -2.83 -6.41 12.25
CA ASP A 36 -1.39 -6.38 12.10
C ASP A 36 -0.94 -7.20 10.89
N ALA A 37 -1.52 -8.40 10.72
CA ALA A 37 -1.23 -9.26 9.58
C ALA A 37 -1.69 -8.60 8.28
N GLN A 38 -2.85 -7.95 8.28
CA GLN A 38 -3.36 -7.25 7.11
C GLN A 38 -2.46 -6.08 6.71
N ILE A 39 -2.02 -5.28 7.66
CA ILE A 39 -1.12 -4.15 7.39
C ILE A 39 0.19 -4.66 6.76
N LYS A 40 0.78 -5.67 7.35
CA LYS A 40 2.04 -6.24 6.83
C LYS A 40 1.86 -6.81 5.43
N GLN A 41 0.76 -7.50 5.18
CA GLN A 41 0.50 -8.07 3.86
C GLN A 41 0.33 -6.98 2.81
N VAL A 42 -0.34 -5.88 3.13
CA VAL A 42 -0.47 -4.76 2.20
C VAL A 42 0.89 -4.15 1.87
N PHE A 43 1.74 -3.95 2.86
CA PHE A 43 3.09 -3.44 2.60
C PHE A 43 3.92 -4.41 1.78
N ASP A 44 3.82 -5.71 2.05
CA ASP A 44 4.52 -6.72 1.25
C ASP A 44 4.04 -6.70 -0.20
N ASN A 45 2.74 -6.54 -0.41
CA ASN A 45 2.17 -6.45 -1.75
C ASN A 45 2.64 -5.19 -2.47
N LEU A 46 2.68 -4.05 -1.78
CA LEU A 46 3.20 -2.80 -2.35
C LEU A 46 4.69 -2.94 -2.70
N SER A 47 5.45 -3.60 -1.84
CA SER A 47 6.87 -3.86 -2.12
C SER A 47 7.06 -4.69 -3.37
N ALA A 48 6.26 -5.74 -3.54
CA ALA A 48 6.32 -6.58 -4.73
C ALA A 48 5.97 -5.80 -5.99
N VAL A 49 4.95 -4.94 -5.92
CA VAL A 49 4.56 -4.10 -7.04
C VAL A 49 5.66 -3.11 -7.38
N ALA A 50 6.26 -2.48 -6.38
CA ALA A 50 7.35 -1.53 -6.59
C ALA A 50 8.54 -2.21 -7.28
N GLN A 51 8.87 -3.43 -6.87
CA GLN A 51 9.94 -4.20 -7.50
C GLN A 51 9.61 -4.57 -8.94
N ALA A 52 8.37 -4.94 -9.22
CA ALA A 52 7.91 -5.24 -10.57
C ALA A 52 7.97 -4.01 -11.47
N ALA A 53 7.81 -2.82 -10.92
CA ALA A 53 7.93 -1.56 -11.65
C ALA A 53 9.38 -1.10 -11.85
N GLY A 54 10.34 -1.83 -11.31
CA GLY A 54 11.76 -1.50 -11.44
C GLY A 54 12.33 -0.68 -10.30
N GLY A 55 11.62 -0.59 -9.19
CA GLY A 55 12.05 0.18 -8.02
C GLY A 55 11.90 -0.59 -6.73
N SER A 56 11.63 0.14 -5.67
CA SER A 56 11.40 -0.44 -4.34
C SER A 56 10.50 0.50 -3.55
N LEU A 57 10.21 0.15 -2.30
CA LEU A 57 9.47 1.04 -1.41
C LEU A 57 10.18 2.38 -1.19
N ALA A 58 11.50 2.43 -1.36
CA ALA A 58 12.25 3.68 -1.28
C ALA A 58 11.84 4.69 -2.36
N ASN A 59 11.22 4.23 -3.44
CA ASN A 59 10.75 5.09 -4.53
C ASN A 59 9.34 5.63 -4.30
N VAL A 60 8.65 5.21 -3.26
CA VAL A 60 7.31 5.69 -2.94
C VAL A 60 7.41 7.13 -2.45
N VAL A 61 6.70 8.03 -3.13
CA VAL A 61 6.68 9.45 -2.76
C VAL A 61 5.36 9.85 -2.11
N LYS A 62 4.30 9.08 -2.33
CA LYS A 62 3.01 9.32 -1.69
C LYS A 62 2.31 7.99 -1.42
N LEU A 63 1.69 7.90 -0.25
CA LEU A 63 0.94 6.74 0.18
C LEU A 63 -0.43 7.17 0.65
N ASN A 64 -1.48 6.59 0.08
CA ASN A 64 -2.84 6.80 0.55
C ASN A 64 -3.28 5.56 1.32
N ILE A 65 -3.78 5.76 2.52
CA ILE A 65 -4.16 4.70 3.44
C ILE A 65 -5.66 4.81 3.71
N PHE A 66 -6.38 3.71 3.48
CA PHE A 66 -7.81 3.65 3.72
C PHE A 66 -8.07 2.61 4.80
N LEU A 67 -8.73 3.04 5.88
CA LEU A 67 -9.02 2.19 7.04
C LEU A 67 -10.52 2.19 7.30
N THR A 68 -11.07 1.03 7.61
CA THR A 68 -12.47 0.96 8.07
C THR A 68 -12.60 1.43 9.51
N ASP A 69 -11.49 1.44 10.26
CA ASP A 69 -11.45 1.92 11.63
C ASP A 69 -10.15 2.70 11.86
N LEU A 70 -10.27 4.01 12.00
CA LEU A 70 -9.10 4.89 12.19
C LEU A 70 -8.39 4.66 13.52
N THR A 71 -8.96 3.93 14.45
CA THR A 71 -8.26 3.58 15.70
C THR A 71 -7.05 2.69 15.43
N HIS A 72 -6.99 2.07 14.27
CA HIS A 72 -5.85 1.26 13.85
C HIS A 72 -4.69 2.07 13.26
N PHE A 73 -4.85 3.38 13.09
CA PHE A 73 -3.81 4.21 12.47
C PHE A 73 -2.47 4.16 13.21
N PRO A 74 -2.42 4.19 14.56
CA PRO A 74 -1.14 4.05 15.26
C PRO A 74 -0.41 2.75 14.93
N LYS A 75 -1.13 1.67 14.68
CA LYS A 75 -0.53 0.39 14.25
C LYS A 75 0.09 0.51 12.87
N VAL A 76 -0.58 1.22 11.97
CA VAL A 76 -0.04 1.47 10.62
C VAL A 76 1.27 2.22 10.73
N ASN A 77 1.35 3.26 11.55
CA ASN A 77 2.57 4.02 11.78
C ASN A 77 3.70 3.14 12.30
N GLU A 78 3.40 2.31 13.28
CA GLU A 78 4.37 1.43 13.90
C GLU A 78 4.94 0.43 12.90
N ILE A 79 4.08 -0.20 12.12
CA ILE A 79 4.49 -1.18 11.12
C ILE A 79 5.17 -0.51 9.93
N MET A 80 4.69 0.66 9.51
CA MET A 80 5.29 1.44 8.43
C MET A 80 6.76 1.73 8.71
N ALA A 81 7.12 2.00 9.96
CA ALA A 81 8.50 2.26 10.33
C ALA A 81 9.43 1.06 10.09
N GLN A 82 8.87 -0.13 9.95
CA GLN A 82 9.64 -1.34 9.63
C GLN A 82 9.92 -1.49 8.14
N TYR A 83 9.09 -0.85 7.29
CA TYR A 83 9.17 -0.99 5.84
C TYR A 83 9.82 0.21 5.16
N PHE A 84 9.77 1.38 5.77
CA PHE A 84 10.30 2.61 5.22
C PHE A 84 11.38 3.19 6.11
N THR A 85 12.36 3.85 5.47
CA THR A 85 13.38 4.63 6.17
C THR A 85 13.18 6.10 5.83
N ALA A 86 13.71 6.99 6.66
CA ALA A 86 13.64 8.41 6.37
C ALA A 86 14.44 8.75 5.09
N PRO A 87 13.97 9.68 4.26
CA PRO A 87 12.72 10.43 4.42
C PRO A 87 11.50 9.57 4.10
N TYR A 88 10.45 9.74 4.90
CA TYR A 88 9.22 8.98 4.69
C TYR A 88 8.39 9.60 3.58
N PRO A 89 7.58 8.80 2.84
CA PRO A 89 6.70 9.35 1.83
C PRO A 89 5.62 10.22 2.44
N ALA A 90 5.11 11.18 1.66
CA ALA A 90 3.90 11.89 2.03
C ALA A 90 2.75 10.88 2.12
N ARG A 91 1.82 11.10 3.04
CA ARG A 91 0.72 10.16 3.22
C ARG A 91 -0.56 10.85 3.65
N ALA A 92 -1.67 10.20 3.35
CA ALA A 92 -2.98 10.56 3.85
C ALA A 92 -3.64 9.30 4.39
N ALA A 93 -4.33 9.42 5.52
CA ALA A 93 -5.12 8.32 6.08
C ALA A 93 -6.57 8.76 6.14
N ILE A 94 -7.46 7.93 5.61
CA ILE A 94 -8.87 8.25 5.47
C ILE A 94 -9.68 7.09 6.02
N GLY A 95 -10.70 7.39 6.84
CA GLY A 95 -11.66 6.41 7.29
C GLY A 95 -12.70 6.17 6.20
N VAL A 96 -13.03 4.92 5.94
CA VAL A 96 -14.02 4.52 4.93
C VAL A 96 -15.03 3.57 5.53
N ALA A 97 -16.22 3.48 4.92
CA ALA A 97 -17.29 2.64 5.44
C ALA A 97 -16.95 1.15 5.30
N GLU A 98 -16.41 0.77 4.16
CA GLU A 98 -16.03 -0.63 3.88
C GLU A 98 -15.04 -0.70 2.73
N LEU A 99 -14.36 -1.82 2.65
CA LEU A 99 -13.37 -2.11 1.63
C LEU A 99 -13.67 -3.45 0.96
N PRO A 100 -13.13 -3.70 -0.25
CA PRO A 100 -13.36 -4.95 -0.94
C PRO A 100 -12.97 -6.16 -0.06
N LYS A 101 -13.72 -7.24 -0.19
CA LYS A 101 -13.50 -8.49 0.54
C LYS A 101 -13.43 -8.32 2.05
N ALA A 102 -14.16 -7.34 2.57
CA ALA A 102 -14.18 -7.04 4.01
C ALA A 102 -12.78 -6.75 4.59
N ALA A 103 -11.88 -6.20 3.78
CA ALA A 103 -10.56 -5.80 4.25
C ALA A 103 -10.69 -4.68 5.30
N LEU A 104 -9.77 -4.67 6.24
CA LEU A 104 -9.68 -3.62 7.25
C LEU A 104 -8.82 -2.46 6.79
N ILE A 105 -7.96 -2.69 5.81
CA ILE A 105 -7.03 -1.70 5.29
C ILE A 105 -6.84 -1.89 3.79
N GLU A 106 -6.64 -0.77 3.11
CA GLU A 106 -6.23 -0.73 1.71
C GLU A 106 -5.25 0.42 1.54
N MET A 107 -4.27 0.25 0.69
CA MET A 107 -3.32 1.31 0.36
C MET A 107 -3.09 1.39 -1.12
N ASP A 108 -2.91 2.61 -1.63
CA ASP A 108 -2.33 2.83 -2.94
C ASP A 108 -1.11 3.73 -2.80
N ALA A 109 -0.31 3.78 -3.83
CA ALA A 109 0.95 4.49 -3.77
C ALA A 109 1.30 5.13 -5.11
N VAL A 110 2.08 6.19 -5.03
CA VAL A 110 2.73 6.80 -6.19
C VAL A 110 4.23 6.64 -6.01
N LEU A 111 4.88 6.08 -7.02
CA LEU A 111 6.33 5.88 -7.04
C LEU A 111 6.96 6.84 -8.04
N GLU A 112 8.15 7.29 -7.73
CA GLU A 112 8.99 8.03 -8.67
C GLU A 112 10.28 7.25 -8.90
N LEU A 113 10.48 6.85 -10.14
CA LEU A 113 11.62 6.02 -10.53
C LEU A 113 12.76 6.81 -11.18
#